data_ade5139746505c00c0f59213e7284b97
#
_entry.id   ade5139746505c00c0f59213e7284b97
#
_cell.length_a   1.000
_cell.length_b   1.000
_cell.length_c   1.000
_cell.angle_alpha   90.00
_cell.angle_beta   90.00
_cell.angle_gamma   90.00
#
_symmetry.space_group_name_H-M   'P 1'
#
loop_
_entity.id
_entity.type
_entity.pdbx_description
1 polymer ?
#
loop_
_entity_poly.entity_id
_entity_poly.type
_entity_poly.pdbx_seq_one_letter_code
_entity_poly.pdbx_strand_id
1 'polypeptide(L)'
;TVIPTATPVPHPLEISAMRARDYPGSDIVIEEVLNPGANYNRYYVSYLSEGLKIYALMTVPYGEKPATGWPVIIFNHGYIPPDVYVTTERYIAYVDQIARSGYIVFRSDYRGHGNSEGEALGGYSRPDYTIDILNAVASMKRYPDADPNRIGMWGHSMGGYITLRSMVITDDVKVGVIWA
;
A
#
# COMPACT_ATOMS: atom_id res chain seq x y z
N THR A 1 -47.55 -16.45 9.21
CA THR A 1 -46.41 -15.80 9.83
C THR A 1 -45.22 -15.98 8.92
N VAL A 2 -44.79 -14.92 8.25
CA VAL A 2 -43.59 -14.93 7.39
C VAL A 2 -42.40 -14.87 8.33
N ILE A 3 -41.58 -15.91 8.36
CA ILE A 3 -40.31 -15.90 9.11
C ILE A 3 -39.36 -15.02 8.30
N PRO A 4 -38.84 -13.91 8.87
CA PRO A 4 -37.88 -13.10 8.15
C PRO A 4 -36.62 -13.92 7.87
N THR A 5 -36.33 -14.12 6.59
CA THR A 5 -35.08 -14.75 6.15
C THR A 5 -33.94 -13.81 6.51
N ALA A 6 -33.00 -14.25 7.34
CA ALA A 6 -31.83 -13.45 7.67
C ALA A 6 -31.08 -13.10 6.37
N THR A 7 -30.78 -11.82 6.16
CA THR A 7 -29.97 -11.40 5.03
C THR A 7 -28.59 -12.06 5.18
N PRO A 8 -28.10 -12.77 4.14
CA PRO A 8 -26.79 -13.40 4.21
C PRO A 8 -25.70 -12.37 4.49
N VAL A 9 -24.79 -12.66 5.42
CA VAL A 9 -23.61 -11.84 5.64
C VAL A 9 -22.71 -12.00 4.42
N PRO A 10 -22.35 -10.89 3.71
CA PRO A 10 -21.50 -10.99 2.54
C PRO A 10 -20.14 -11.61 2.88
N HIS A 11 -19.59 -12.39 1.96
CA HIS A 11 -18.25 -12.94 2.13
C HIS A 11 -17.21 -11.81 2.17
N PRO A 12 -16.21 -11.82 3.07
CA PRO A 12 -15.23 -10.73 3.21
C PRO A 12 -14.44 -10.40 1.93
N LEU A 13 -14.36 -11.33 0.97
CA LEU A 13 -13.72 -11.12 -0.32
C LEU A 13 -14.68 -10.60 -1.40
N GLU A 14 -15.97 -10.45 -1.13
CA GLU A 14 -16.89 -9.85 -2.09
C GLU A 14 -16.53 -8.39 -2.34
N ILE A 15 -16.51 -7.99 -3.63
CA ILE A 15 -16.16 -6.63 -4.03
C ILE A 15 -17.15 -5.62 -3.40
N SER A 16 -18.43 -5.95 -3.39
CA SER A 16 -19.49 -5.14 -2.78
C SER A 16 -19.24 -4.92 -1.27
N ALA A 17 -18.87 -5.97 -0.55
CA ALA A 17 -18.57 -5.90 0.87
C ALA A 17 -17.31 -5.04 1.13
N MET A 18 -16.26 -5.21 0.32
CA MET A 18 -15.06 -4.41 0.45
C MET A 18 -15.27 -2.94 0.07
N ARG A 19 -16.10 -2.65 -0.95
CA ARG A 19 -16.46 -1.27 -1.31
C ARG A 19 -17.29 -0.55 -0.24
N ALA A 20 -18.04 -1.30 0.56
CA ALA A 20 -18.83 -0.76 1.66
C ALA A 20 -18.04 -0.51 2.94
N ARG A 21 -16.76 -0.90 2.99
CA ARG A 21 -15.89 -0.66 4.16
C ARG A 21 -15.22 0.70 4.09
N ASP A 22 -14.91 1.24 5.28
CA ASP A 22 -14.06 2.40 5.42
C ASP A 22 -12.58 1.98 5.46
N TYR A 23 -11.75 2.75 4.78
CA TYR A 23 -10.30 2.63 4.78
C TYR A 23 -9.67 3.98 5.19
N PRO A 24 -9.74 4.33 6.48
CA PRO A 24 -9.36 5.68 6.93
C PRO A 24 -7.85 5.93 6.81
N GLY A 25 -7.02 4.89 6.86
CA GLY A 25 -5.59 5.05 7.00
C GLY A 25 -5.20 5.87 8.22
N SER A 26 -4.02 6.49 8.19
CA SER A 26 -3.54 7.43 9.21
C SER A 26 -2.58 8.44 8.58
N ASP A 27 -2.10 9.40 9.35
CA ASP A 27 -0.91 10.14 8.96
C ASP A 27 0.30 9.19 8.89
N ILE A 28 1.23 9.49 7.99
CA ILE A 28 2.49 8.77 7.86
C ILE A 28 3.44 9.24 8.96
N VAL A 29 3.98 8.31 9.73
CA VAL A 29 5.00 8.57 10.75
C VAL A 29 6.36 8.18 10.19
N ILE A 30 7.33 9.10 10.19
CA ILE A 30 8.72 8.80 9.86
C ILE A 30 9.37 8.20 11.09
N GLU A 31 9.71 6.93 11.02
CA GLU A 31 10.36 6.18 12.10
C GLU A 31 11.90 6.33 12.03
N GLU A 32 12.44 6.34 10.80
CA GLU A 32 13.87 6.47 10.57
C GLU A 32 14.15 7.13 9.21
N VAL A 33 15.17 7.99 9.17
CA VAL A 33 15.73 8.54 7.94
C VAL A 33 16.86 7.63 7.47
N LEU A 34 16.67 7.02 6.32
CA LEU A 34 17.63 6.08 5.73
C LEU A 34 18.63 6.81 4.82
N ASN A 35 19.75 6.14 4.48
CA ASN A 35 20.67 6.65 3.48
C ASN A 35 19.92 6.98 2.18
N PRO A 36 20.09 8.18 1.62
CA PRO A 36 19.36 8.62 0.45
C PRO A 36 19.75 7.84 -0.81
N GLY A 37 18.87 7.87 -1.81
CA GLY A 37 19.18 7.47 -3.17
C GLY A 37 19.87 8.57 -3.98
N ALA A 38 19.98 8.38 -5.29
CA ALA A 38 20.71 9.31 -6.16
C ALA A 38 20.06 10.71 -6.23
N ASN A 39 18.73 10.76 -6.26
CA ASN A 39 17.95 12.01 -6.37
C ASN A 39 16.64 11.96 -5.57
N TYR A 40 16.62 11.19 -4.46
CA TYR A 40 15.46 11.05 -3.58
C TYR A 40 15.88 10.71 -2.15
N ASN A 41 15.10 11.15 -1.17
CA ASN A 41 15.19 10.72 0.22
C ASN A 41 14.59 9.33 0.40
N ARG A 42 15.06 8.59 1.40
CA ARG A 42 14.50 7.30 1.81
C ARG A 42 14.13 7.34 3.28
N TYR A 43 12.98 6.74 3.58
CA TYR A 43 12.45 6.71 4.94
C TYR A 43 11.91 5.32 5.27
N TYR A 44 12.15 4.88 6.49
CA TYR A 44 11.39 3.84 7.13
C TYR A 44 10.21 4.53 7.82
N VAL A 45 9.01 4.15 7.47
CA VAL A 45 7.81 4.84 7.93
C VAL A 45 6.78 3.85 8.45
N SER A 46 5.75 4.37 9.14
CA SER A 46 4.59 3.56 9.52
C SER A 46 3.28 4.29 9.26
N TYR A 47 2.20 3.53 9.20
CA TYR A 47 0.82 3.99 9.12
C TYR A 47 -0.10 2.99 9.84
N LEU A 48 -1.37 3.34 10.04
CA LEU A 48 -2.35 2.46 10.67
C LEU A 48 -3.28 1.82 9.63
N SER A 49 -3.49 0.52 9.79
CA SER A 49 -4.50 -0.26 9.07
C SER A 49 -5.30 -1.09 10.07
N GLU A 50 -6.58 -0.80 10.21
CA GLU A 50 -7.47 -1.44 11.20
C GLU A 50 -6.92 -1.42 12.64
N GLY A 51 -6.22 -0.34 13.01
CA GLY A 51 -5.59 -0.18 14.32
C GLY A 51 -4.21 -0.84 14.44
N LEU A 52 -3.79 -1.64 13.45
CA LEU A 52 -2.46 -2.23 13.40
C LEU A 52 -1.44 -1.23 12.86
N LYS A 53 -0.26 -1.17 13.47
CA LYS A 53 0.88 -0.41 12.97
C LYS A 53 1.57 -1.19 11.86
N ILE A 54 1.49 -0.68 10.64
CA ILE A 54 2.11 -1.29 9.46
C ILE A 54 3.29 -0.43 9.03
N TYR A 55 4.43 -1.08 8.79
CA TYR A 55 5.63 -0.40 8.33
C TYR A 55 5.72 -0.38 6.80
N ALA A 56 6.54 0.53 6.29
CA ALA A 56 6.79 0.67 4.86
C ALA A 56 8.15 1.32 4.57
N LEU A 57 8.68 1.05 3.39
CA LEU A 57 9.72 1.87 2.78
C LEU A 57 9.04 2.99 1.98
N MET A 58 9.42 4.22 2.24
CA MET A 58 8.97 5.39 1.47
C MET A 58 10.16 6.12 0.85
N THR A 59 10.02 6.54 -0.41
CA THR A 59 10.98 7.44 -1.08
C THR A 59 10.28 8.73 -1.44
N VAL A 60 11.00 9.87 -1.37
CA VAL A 60 10.47 11.18 -1.77
C VAL A 60 11.52 11.88 -2.66
N PRO A 61 11.19 12.28 -3.90
CA PRO A 61 12.13 12.91 -4.80
C PRO A 61 12.73 14.21 -4.24
N TYR A 62 13.95 14.55 -4.70
CA TYR A 62 14.54 15.85 -4.48
C TYR A 62 14.02 16.87 -5.50
N GLY A 63 14.27 18.14 -5.22
CA GLY A 63 14.03 19.23 -6.13
C GLY A 63 12.75 20.00 -5.86
N GLU A 64 12.33 20.77 -6.84
CA GLU A 64 11.13 21.59 -6.74
C GLU A 64 9.87 20.71 -6.82
N LYS A 65 9.15 20.66 -5.70
CA LYS A 65 7.90 19.91 -5.61
C LYS A 65 6.87 20.51 -6.57
N PRO A 66 6.21 19.70 -7.41
CA PRO A 66 5.09 20.18 -8.21
C PRO A 66 4.01 20.82 -7.34
N ALA A 67 3.31 21.83 -7.86
CA ALA A 67 2.30 22.57 -7.09
C ALA A 67 1.20 21.65 -6.48
N THR A 68 0.91 20.53 -7.14
CA THR A 68 -0.07 19.53 -6.66
C THR A 68 0.55 18.42 -5.79
N GLY A 69 1.87 18.40 -5.62
CA GLY A 69 2.61 17.32 -4.99
C GLY A 69 3.22 16.34 -6.01
N TRP A 70 4.04 15.42 -5.51
CA TRP A 70 4.65 14.35 -6.31
C TRP A 70 3.64 13.25 -6.64
N PRO A 71 3.66 12.67 -7.86
CA PRO A 71 2.88 11.46 -8.13
C PRO A 71 3.36 10.30 -7.27
N VAL A 72 2.46 9.42 -6.90
CA VAL A 72 2.72 8.30 -5.98
C VAL A 72 2.58 6.97 -6.70
N ILE A 73 3.51 6.05 -6.45
CA ILE A 73 3.37 4.62 -6.76
C ILE A 73 3.33 3.84 -5.46
N ILE A 74 2.19 3.23 -5.19
CA ILE A 74 2.07 2.19 -4.17
C ILE A 74 2.66 0.91 -4.77
N PHE A 75 3.74 0.44 -4.18
CA PHE A 75 4.48 -0.71 -4.67
C PHE A 75 4.09 -1.97 -3.90
N ASN A 76 3.39 -2.87 -4.56
CA ASN A 76 2.90 -4.12 -3.98
C ASN A 76 3.86 -5.27 -4.33
N HIS A 77 4.63 -5.72 -3.35
CA HIS A 77 5.59 -6.81 -3.53
C HIS A 77 4.91 -8.19 -3.63
N GLY A 78 5.59 -9.14 -4.25
CA GLY A 78 5.18 -10.55 -4.30
C GLY A 78 5.38 -11.24 -2.95
N TYR A 79 5.02 -12.52 -2.90
CA TYR A 79 5.23 -13.31 -1.69
C TYR A 79 6.72 -13.37 -1.31
N ILE A 80 6.99 -13.04 -0.08
CA ILE A 80 8.26 -13.26 0.61
C ILE A 80 7.88 -13.87 1.96
N PRO A 81 8.51 -14.98 2.40
CA PRO A 81 8.21 -15.54 3.70
C PRO A 81 8.36 -14.48 4.81
N PRO A 82 7.36 -14.34 5.70
CA PRO A 82 7.36 -13.25 6.71
C PRO A 82 8.58 -13.26 7.64
N ASP A 83 9.10 -14.44 7.95
CA ASP A 83 10.25 -14.66 8.84
C ASP A 83 11.60 -14.20 8.24
N VAL A 84 11.67 -14.03 6.92
CA VAL A 84 12.87 -13.54 6.21
C VAL A 84 12.63 -12.19 5.51
N TYR A 85 11.48 -11.58 5.76
CA TYR A 85 11.14 -10.29 5.16
C TYR A 85 11.87 -9.15 5.88
N VAL A 86 12.49 -8.26 5.07
CA VAL A 86 13.11 -7.03 5.55
C VAL A 86 12.64 -5.86 4.70
N THR A 87 12.10 -4.82 5.35
CA THR A 87 11.50 -3.64 4.70
C THR A 87 12.44 -2.94 3.71
N THR A 88 13.74 -2.93 3.97
CA THR A 88 14.72 -2.22 3.16
C THR A 88 15.37 -3.07 2.08
N GLU A 89 15.04 -4.36 2.02
CA GLU A 89 15.59 -5.31 1.06
C GLU A 89 14.59 -5.64 -0.06
N ARG A 90 15.01 -6.42 -1.04
CA ARG A 90 14.22 -6.87 -2.20
C ARG A 90 13.67 -5.70 -3.03
N TYR A 91 13.41 -5.94 -4.28
CA TYR A 91 12.87 -4.97 -5.25
C TYR A 91 13.63 -3.63 -5.32
N ILE A 92 14.88 -3.57 -4.83
CA ILE A 92 15.65 -2.32 -4.72
C ILE A 92 15.77 -1.62 -6.08
N ALA A 93 16.13 -2.36 -7.14
CA ALA A 93 16.31 -1.79 -8.48
C ALA A 93 15.00 -1.20 -9.05
N TYR A 94 13.86 -1.82 -8.79
CA TYR A 94 12.55 -1.33 -9.23
C TYR A 94 12.15 -0.06 -8.47
N VAL A 95 12.28 -0.10 -7.14
CA VAL A 95 12.01 1.07 -6.29
C VAL A 95 12.93 2.24 -6.68
N ASP A 96 14.22 1.99 -6.84
CA ASP A 96 15.21 3.01 -7.26
C ASP A 96 14.84 3.62 -8.62
N GLN A 97 14.53 2.80 -9.61
CA GLN A 97 14.18 3.29 -10.94
C GLN A 97 12.93 4.17 -10.94
N ILE A 98 11.89 3.77 -10.21
CA ILE A 98 10.64 4.53 -10.11
C ILE A 98 10.89 5.83 -9.33
N ALA A 99 11.59 5.77 -8.20
CA ALA A 99 11.91 6.94 -7.38
C ALA A 99 12.76 7.97 -8.16
N ARG A 100 13.76 7.50 -8.89
CA ARG A 100 14.60 8.37 -9.76
C ARG A 100 13.83 9.04 -10.89
N SER A 101 12.70 8.46 -11.29
CA SER A 101 11.80 9.03 -12.31
C SER A 101 10.85 10.09 -11.75
N GLY A 102 11.01 10.51 -10.49
CA GLY A 102 10.24 11.61 -9.91
C GLY A 102 8.92 11.17 -9.25
N TYR A 103 8.81 9.94 -8.79
CA TYR A 103 7.66 9.43 -8.05
C TYR A 103 8.01 9.26 -6.58
N ILE A 104 7.05 9.54 -5.69
CA ILE A 104 7.06 8.93 -4.37
C ILE A 104 6.77 7.44 -4.56
N VAL A 105 7.63 6.58 -4.03
CA VAL A 105 7.36 5.13 -3.96
C VAL A 105 7.03 4.80 -2.52
N PHE A 106 5.87 4.16 -2.32
CA PHE A 106 5.44 3.68 -1.02
C PHE A 106 5.27 2.16 -1.08
N ARG A 107 6.19 1.42 -0.45
CA ARG A 107 6.18 -0.04 -0.40
C ARG A 107 5.85 -0.51 0.99
N SER A 108 4.59 -0.90 1.20
CA SER A 108 4.12 -1.47 2.46
C SER A 108 4.68 -2.87 2.69
N ASP A 109 4.95 -3.18 3.96
CA ASP A 109 5.37 -4.52 4.40
C ASP A 109 4.22 -5.53 4.42
N TYR A 110 2.97 -5.07 4.47
CA TYR A 110 1.76 -5.78 4.88
C TYR A 110 1.82 -6.22 6.36
N ARG A 111 0.64 -6.51 6.94
CA ARG A 111 0.55 -7.04 8.31
C ARG A 111 1.32 -8.35 8.47
N GLY A 112 1.95 -8.52 9.63
CA GLY A 112 2.72 -9.71 9.96
C GLY A 112 4.05 -9.87 9.24
N HIS A 113 4.51 -8.85 8.46
CA HIS A 113 5.82 -8.85 7.82
C HIS A 113 6.76 -7.85 8.49
N GLY A 114 8.03 -8.22 8.63
CA GLY A 114 9.04 -7.37 9.28
C GLY A 114 8.61 -6.99 10.70
N ASN A 115 8.55 -5.68 10.98
CA ASN A 115 8.09 -5.16 12.27
C ASN A 115 6.58 -4.83 12.28
N SER A 116 5.86 -5.08 11.19
CA SER A 116 4.42 -4.79 11.09
C SER A 116 3.62 -5.70 12.00
N GLU A 117 2.66 -5.10 12.72
CA GLU A 117 1.76 -5.82 13.61
C GLU A 117 0.79 -6.72 12.82
N GLY A 118 0.08 -7.60 13.56
CA GLY A 118 -0.89 -8.53 13.01
C GLY A 118 -0.26 -9.85 12.56
N GLU A 119 -1.00 -10.61 11.76
CA GLU A 119 -0.61 -11.94 11.32
C GLU A 119 -0.53 -12.04 9.79
N ALA A 120 0.51 -12.71 9.28
CA ALA A 120 0.71 -12.96 7.86
C ALA A 120 -0.09 -14.17 7.39
N LEU A 121 -1.40 -14.00 7.19
CA LEU A 121 -2.33 -15.09 6.87
C LEU A 121 -2.52 -15.33 5.35
N GLY A 122 -1.78 -14.61 4.50
CA GLY A 122 -1.78 -14.78 3.05
C GLY A 122 -2.61 -13.74 2.29
N GLY A 123 -2.35 -13.62 0.99
CA GLY A 123 -2.89 -12.57 0.13
C GLY A 123 -4.07 -12.98 -0.75
N TYR A 124 -4.32 -14.28 -0.96
CA TYR A 124 -5.32 -14.74 -1.94
C TYR A 124 -6.68 -15.11 -1.36
N SER A 125 -6.70 -15.76 -0.20
CA SER A 125 -7.93 -16.25 0.43
C SER A 125 -8.51 -15.30 1.48
N ARG A 126 -7.85 -14.18 1.74
CA ARG A 126 -8.19 -13.19 2.74
C ARG A 126 -8.04 -11.78 2.18
N PRO A 127 -8.82 -10.81 2.67
CA PRO A 127 -8.74 -9.42 2.21
C PRO A 127 -7.60 -8.60 2.87
N ASP A 128 -6.95 -9.15 3.91
CA ASP A 128 -6.12 -8.41 4.86
C ASP A 128 -5.06 -7.52 4.20
N TYR A 129 -4.26 -8.07 3.28
CA TYR A 129 -3.22 -7.28 2.60
C TYR A 129 -3.82 -6.21 1.65
N THR A 130 -4.96 -6.51 1.04
CA THR A 130 -5.67 -5.49 0.24
C THR A 130 -6.18 -4.36 1.13
N ILE A 131 -6.65 -4.69 2.34
CA ILE A 131 -7.08 -3.69 3.34
C ILE A 131 -5.90 -2.81 3.76
N ASP A 132 -4.73 -3.42 4.02
CA ASP A 132 -3.53 -2.65 4.36
C ASP A 132 -3.16 -1.68 3.24
N ILE A 133 -3.22 -2.12 1.98
CA ILE A 133 -2.91 -1.27 0.83
C ILE A 133 -3.96 -0.17 0.62
N LEU A 134 -5.24 -0.43 0.83
CA LEU A 134 -6.27 0.62 0.74
C LEU A 134 -6.09 1.68 1.84
N ASN A 135 -5.70 1.28 3.06
CA ASN A 135 -5.32 2.21 4.12
C ASN A 135 -4.01 2.96 3.80
N ALA A 136 -3.05 2.32 3.12
CA ALA A 136 -1.85 3.00 2.61
C ALA A 136 -2.21 4.07 1.57
N VAL A 137 -3.13 3.78 0.64
CA VAL A 137 -3.64 4.78 -0.33
C VAL A 137 -4.24 5.96 0.40
N ALA A 138 -5.13 5.73 1.37
CA ALA A 138 -5.77 6.78 2.16
C ALA A 138 -4.74 7.62 2.96
N SER A 139 -3.69 6.97 3.48
CA SER A 139 -2.59 7.64 4.18
C SER A 139 -1.77 8.51 3.24
N MET A 140 -1.43 8.01 2.06
CA MET A 140 -0.68 8.75 1.05
C MET A 140 -1.46 9.94 0.47
N LYS A 141 -2.79 9.87 0.40
CA LYS A 141 -3.62 11.02 0.00
C LYS A 141 -3.53 12.20 0.97
N ARG A 142 -3.12 11.95 2.23
CA ARG A 142 -2.91 13.00 3.25
C ARG A 142 -1.46 13.43 3.40
N TYR A 143 -0.52 12.69 2.78
CA TYR A 143 0.89 13.03 2.89
C TYR A 143 1.19 14.36 2.18
N PRO A 144 1.81 15.35 2.85
CA PRO A 144 1.90 16.73 2.36
C PRO A 144 2.66 16.91 1.03
N ASP A 145 3.53 15.96 0.69
CA ASP A 145 4.31 16.02 -0.54
C ASP A 145 3.70 15.18 -1.68
N ALA A 146 2.65 14.43 -1.42
CA ALA A 146 1.96 13.60 -2.41
C ALA A 146 0.88 14.37 -3.16
N ASP A 147 0.69 14.06 -4.44
CA ASP A 147 -0.48 14.47 -5.20
C ASP A 147 -1.60 13.44 -4.97
N PRO A 148 -2.67 13.77 -4.23
CA PRO A 148 -3.74 12.83 -3.89
C PRO A 148 -4.54 12.34 -5.10
N ASN A 149 -4.42 13.00 -6.25
CA ASN A 149 -5.13 12.68 -7.49
C ASN A 149 -4.26 11.88 -8.48
N ARG A 150 -2.98 11.66 -8.19
CA ARG A 150 -2.04 10.95 -9.05
C ARG A 150 -1.40 9.77 -8.32
N ILE A 151 -2.23 8.83 -7.88
CA ILE A 151 -1.80 7.59 -7.23
C ILE A 151 -1.93 6.44 -8.23
N GLY A 152 -0.83 5.77 -8.51
CA GLY A 152 -0.77 4.52 -9.25
C GLY A 152 -0.30 3.37 -8.38
N MET A 153 -0.39 2.16 -8.91
CA MET A 153 0.12 0.95 -8.26
C MET A 153 1.04 0.17 -9.21
N TRP A 154 2.05 -0.45 -8.63
CA TRP A 154 2.90 -1.41 -9.30
C TRP A 154 2.90 -2.71 -8.50
N GLY A 155 2.54 -3.83 -9.10
CA GLY A 155 2.40 -5.09 -8.41
C GLY A 155 3.07 -6.27 -9.12
N HIS A 156 3.81 -7.08 -8.36
CA HIS A 156 4.43 -8.31 -8.83
C HIS A 156 3.79 -9.52 -8.16
N SER A 157 3.43 -10.55 -8.93
CA SER A 157 2.91 -11.83 -8.42
C SER A 157 1.72 -11.61 -7.46
N MET A 158 1.80 -12.02 -6.19
CA MET A 158 0.80 -11.72 -5.16
C MET A 158 0.45 -10.22 -5.10
N GLY A 159 1.45 -9.33 -5.22
CA GLY A 159 1.23 -7.89 -5.28
C GLY A 159 0.43 -7.44 -6.50
N GLY A 160 0.52 -8.18 -7.62
CA GLY A 160 -0.33 -7.98 -8.79
C GLY A 160 -1.81 -8.27 -8.49
N TYR A 161 -2.09 -9.36 -7.79
CA TYR A 161 -3.44 -9.67 -7.30
C TYR A 161 -3.97 -8.57 -6.35
N ILE A 162 -3.15 -8.11 -5.39
CA ILE A 162 -3.52 -7.03 -4.47
C ILE A 162 -3.82 -5.74 -5.24
N THR A 163 -3.02 -5.42 -6.26
CA THR A 163 -3.22 -4.25 -7.13
C THR A 163 -4.58 -4.33 -7.85
N LEU A 164 -4.89 -5.46 -8.51
CA LEU A 164 -6.19 -5.66 -9.17
C LEU A 164 -7.35 -5.53 -8.20
N ARG A 165 -7.24 -6.16 -7.03
CA ARG A 165 -8.25 -6.08 -5.98
C ARG A 165 -8.47 -4.64 -5.53
N SER A 166 -7.41 -3.89 -5.28
CA SER A 166 -7.50 -2.48 -4.88
C SER A 166 -8.19 -1.63 -5.95
N MET A 167 -7.83 -1.79 -7.22
CA MET A 167 -8.39 -1.01 -8.33
C MET A 167 -9.89 -1.27 -8.58
N VAL A 168 -10.39 -2.46 -8.26
CA VAL A 168 -11.85 -2.74 -8.37
C VAL A 168 -12.64 -2.27 -7.14
N ILE A 169 -11.97 -1.88 -6.06
CA ILE A 169 -12.59 -1.44 -4.81
C ILE A 169 -12.63 0.09 -4.71
N THR A 170 -11.58 0.79 -5.12
CA THR A 170 -11.48 2.25 -5.04
C THR A 170 -11.15 2.90 -6.37
N ASP A 171 -11.69 4.10 -6.61
CA ASP A 171 -11.37 4.95 -7.76
C ASP A 171 -10.15 5.86 -7.50
N ASP A 172 -9.55 5.80 -6.31
CA ASP A 172 -8.37 6.60 -5.96
C ASP A 172 -7.12 6.18 -6.73
N VAL A 173 -7.03 4.92 -7.13
CA VAL A 173 -5.92 4.37 -7.92
C VAL A 173 -6.19 4.57 -9.40
N LYS A 174 -5.38 5.38 -10.07
CA LYS A 174 -5.62 5.82 -11.46
C LYS A 174 -5.02 4.88 -12.50
N VAL A 175 -3.97 4.15 -12.14
CA VAL A 175 -3.27 3.21 -13.04
C VAL A 175 -2.66 2.09 -12.24
N GLY A 176 -2.62 0.89 -12.83
CA GLY A 176 -1.93 -0.28 -12.26
C GLY A 176 -1.03 -0.92 -13.32
N VAL A 177 0.20 -1.23 -12.92
CA VAL A 177 1.13 -2.08 -13.67
C VAL A 177 1.26 -3.39 -12.92
N ILE A 178 0.97 -4.50 -13.60
CA ILE A 178 0.91 -5.83 -13.01
C ILE A 178 1.72 -6.79 -13.85
N TRP A 179 2.55 -7.57 -13.20
CA TRP A 179 3.30 -8.65 -13.84
C TRP A 179 3.58 -9.80 -12.87
N ALA A 180 3.83 -11.00 -13.39
CA ALA A 180 4.08 -12.24 -12.67
C ALA A 180 5.31 -12.95 -13.20
#